data_b95c7c654f4c4687324a8751361bc847
#
_entry.id   b95c7c654f4c4687324a8751361bc847
#
_cell.length_a   1.000
_cell.length_b   1.000
_cell.length_c   1.000
_cell.angle_alpha   90.00
_cell.angle_beta   90.00
_cell.angle_gamma   90.00
#
_symmetry.space_group_name_H-M   'P 1'
#
loop_
_entity.id
_entity.type
_entity.pdbx_description
1 polymer ?
#
loop_
_entity_poly.entity_id
_entity_poly.type
_entity_poly.pdbx_seq_one_letter_code
_entity_poly.pdbx_strand_id
1 'polypeptide(L)'
;MAQILKFFDAEHEYVVGDKKIPAVSEILRFLSREMYSSISQYTLDNAADRGKRVHKACEVLDKYGEAEIDKDIEPYIKAYIQFRKDIAPEWTRIEYACYVDNDDLTAAGTLDRYGKVKGGQAIVDLKTTATVHKHYVGAQLNGYKLIAEANGLKVDALYCLHLRKDGTYKLIELPIDDTIFKACYAIHKIFEKKERKKK
;
A
#
# COMPACT_ATOMS: atom_id res chain seq x y z
N MET A 1 12.94 21.66 13.41
CA MET A 1 11.97 20.69 13.99
C MET A 1 11.48 19.80 12.86
N ALA A 2 11.45 18.49 13.04
CA ALA A 2 10.89 17.58 12.03
C ALA A 2 9.38 17.87 11.92
N GLN A 3 8.91 18.12 10.70
CA GLN A 3 7.49 18.32 10.45
C GLN A 3 6.75 16.98 10.57
N ILE A 4 5.60 16.98 11.24
CA ILE A 4 4.80 15.77 11.50
C ILE A 4 3.90 15.52 10.28
N LEU A 5 3.96 14.31 9.74
CA LEU A 5 3.00 13.84 8.74
C LEU A 5 1.64 13.61 9.40
N LYS A 6 0.59 14.19 8.83
CA LYS A 6 -0.80 13.92 9.18
C LYS A 6 -1.47 13.19 8.03
N PHE A 7 -2.21 12.13 8.34
CA PHE A 7 -3.04 11.40 7.40
C PHE A 7 -4.51 11.62 7.73
N PHE A 8 -5.30 12.05 6.76
CA PHE A 8 -6.75 12.24 6.84
C PHE A 8 -7.42 11.10 6.09
N ASP A 9 -7.96 10.12 6.83
CA ASP A 9 -8.48 8.87 6.25
C ASP A 9 -9.70 9.10 5.36
N ALA A 10 -10.60 10.01 5.73
CA ALA A 10 -11.81 10.31 4.97
C ALA A 10 -11.50 10.81 3.55
N GLU A 11 -10.54 11.70 3.41
CA GLU A 11 -10.09 12.30 2.15
C GLU A 11 -8.95 11.50 1.49
N HIS A 12 -8.37 10.56 2.23
CA HIS A 12 -7.15 9.83 1.87
C HIS A 12 -5.99 10.77 1.52
N GLU A 13 -5.80 11.78 2.37
CA GLU A 13 -4.83 12.85 2.15
C GLU A 13 -3.69 12.83 3.17
N TYR A 14 -2.47 13.09 2.67
CA TYR A 14 -1.27 13.27 3.48
C TYR A 14 -0.88 14.74 3.50
N VAL A 15 -0.63 15.29 4.70
CA VAL A 15 -0.28 16.70 4.89
C VAL A 15 0.93 16.84 5.81
N VAL A 16 1.89 17.67 5.42
CA VAL A 16 3.07 18.01 6.21
C VAL A 16 3.12 19.53 6.38
N GLY A 17 2.92 20.01 7.61
CA GLY A 17 2.62 21.43 7.84
C GLY A 17 1.32 21.81 7.12
N ASP A 18 1.41 22.75 6.18
CA ASP A 18 0.28 23.19 5.31
C ASP A 18 0.39 22.62 3.89
N LYS A 19 1.39 21.77 3.62
CA LYS A 19 1.65 21.20 2.30
C LYS A 19 0.98 19.84 2.16
N LYS A 20 0.10 19.70 1.17
CA LYS A 20 -0.40 18.40 0.74
C LYS A 20 0.72 17.65 0.01
N ILE A 21 0.94 16.40 0.40
CA ILE A 21 1.91 15.48 -0.20
C ILE A 21 1.12 14.43 -1.01
N PRO A 22 1.40 14.23 -2.30
CA PRO A 22 0.66 13.26 -3.11
C PRO A 22 0.89 11.84 -2.59
N ALA A 23 -0.20 11.07 -2.48
CA ALA A 23 -0.13 9.66 -2.13
C ALA A 23 0.49 8.84 -3.28
N VAL A 24 1.19 7.74 -2.96
CA VAL A 24 1.66 6.78 -3.98
C VAL A 24 0.50 6.32 -4.88
N SER A 25 -0.67 6.03 -4.30
CA SER A 25 -1.88 5.66 -5.05
C SER A 25 -2.40 6.79 -5.96
N GLU A 26 -2.25 8.05 -5.55
CA GLU A 26 -2.59 9.22 -6.36
C GLU A 26 -1.63 9.36 -7.56
N ILE A 27 -0.34 9.20 -7.35
CA ILE A 27 0.69 9.20 -8.40
C ILE A 27 0.39 8.11 -9.44
N LEU A 28 -0.08 6.95 -9.01
CA LEU A 28 -0.41 5.80 -9.87
C LEU A 28 -1.84 5.86 -10.46
N ARG A 29 -2.62 6.92 -10.21
CA ARG A 29 -4.03 7.02 -10.61
C ARG A 29 -4.27 6.82 -12.11
N PHE A 30 -3.36 7.31 -12.95
CA PHE A 30 -3.46 7.10 -14.40
C PHE A 30 -3.43 5.60 -14.74
N LEU A 31 -2.51 4.86 -14.16
CA LEU A 31 -2.38 3.42 -14.38
C LEU A 31 -3.58 2.63 -13.83
N SER A 32 -4.07 2.98 -12.65
CA SER A 32 -5.24 2.31 -12.05
C SER A 32 -6.54 2.56 -12.82
N ARG A 33 -6.74 3.77 -13.34
CA ARG A 33 -7.93 4.08 -14.16
C ARG A 33 -8.02 3.22 -15.40
N GLU A 34 -6.90 3.02 -16.10
CA GLU A 34 -6.86 2.18 -17.29
C GLU A 34 -7.20 0.72 -16.92
N MET A 35 -6.60 0.21 -15.85
CA MET A 35 -6.78 -1.19 -15.42
C MET A 35 -8.19 -1.52 -14.95
N TYR A 36 -8.89 -0.56 -14.35
CA TYR A 36 -10.23 -0.77 -13.76
C TYR A 36 -11.37 -0.15 -14.58
N SER A 37 -11.08 0.35 -15.80
CA SER A 37 -12.04 1.05 -16.65
C SER A 37 -13.29 0.25 -17.01
N SER A 38 -13.19 -1.08 -17.06
CA SER A 38 -14.31 -1.99 -17.39
C SER A 38 -15.10 -2.47 -16.18
N ILE A 39 -14.69 -2.10 -14.95
CA ILE A 39 -15.32 -2.57 -13.70
C ILE A 39 -16.31 -1.53 -13.20
N SER A 40 -17.54 -1.96 -12.82
CA SER A 40 -18.54 -1.05 -12.27
C SER A 40 -18.08 -0.40 -10.97
N GLN A 41 -18.47 0.87 -10.74
CA GLN A 41 -18.15 1.58 -9.52
C GLN A 41 -18.65 0.83 -8.27
N TYR A 42 -19.84 0.28 -8.31
CA TYR A 42 -20.39 -0.55 -7.22
C TYR A 42 -19.48 -1.73 -6.85
N THR A 43 -18.91 -2.41 -7.85
CA THR A 43 -17.97 -3.52 -7.61
C THR A 43 -16.67 -3.04 -6.97
N LEU A 44 -16.17 -1.88 -7.43
CA LEU A 44 -14.95 -1.26 -6.87
C LEU A 44 -15.17 -0.83 -5.43
N ASP A 45 -16.30 -0.19 -5.11
CA ASP A 45 -16.63 0.28 -3.77
C ASP A 45 -16.75 -0.88 -2.77
N ASN A 46 -17.45 -1.96 -3.15
CA ASN A 46 -17.54 -3.18 -2.32
C ASN A 46 -16.18 -3.84 -2.11
N ALA A 47 -15.32 -3.84 -3.13
CA ALA A 47 -13.97 -4.39 -3.01
C ALA A 47 -13.08 -3.53 -2.10
N ALA A 48 -13.22 -2.21 -2.18
CA ALA A 48 -12.50 -1.26 -1.33
C ALA A 48 -12.94 -1.38 0.14
N ASP A 49 -14.26 -1.42 0.41
CA ASP A 49 -14.79 -1.61 1.77
C ASP A 49 -14.30 -2.93 2.38
N ARG A 50 -14.46 -4.04 1.67
CA ARG A 50 -13.93 -5.33 2.12
C ARG A 50 -12.43 -5.27 2.38
N GLY A 51 -11.66 -4.63 1.49
CA GLY A 51 -10.23 -4.44 1.66
C GLY A 51 -9.91 -3.73 2.97
N LYS A 52 -10.54 -2.59 3.24
CA LYS A 52 -10.36 -1.81 4.48
C LYS A 52 -10.63 -2.66 5.73
N ARG A 53 -11.75 -3.40 5.75
CA ARG A 53 -12.11 -4.25 6.89
C ARG A 53 -11.10 -5.39 7.11
N VAL A 54 -10.61 -6.03 6.03
CA VAL A 54 -9.57 -7.07 6.11
C VAL A 54 -8.26 -6.49 6.64
N HIS A 55 -7.78 -5.34 6.10
CA HIS A 55 -6.57 -4.67 6.59
C HIS A 55 -6.68 -4.34 8.07
N LYS A 56 -7.84 -3.78 8.50
CA LYS A 56 -8.08 -3.46 9.91
C LYS A 56 -8.07 -4.68 10.80
N ALA A 57 -8.72 -5.77 10.41
CA ALA A 57 -8.73 -7.02 11.18
C ALA A 57 -7.32 -7.63 11.27
N CYS A 58 -6.54 -7.62 10.17
CA CYS A 58 -5.15 -8.06 10.17
C CYS A 58 -4.26 -7.19 11.06
N GLU A 59 -4.47 -5.86 11.07
CA GLU A 59 -3.76 -4.93 11.96
C GLU A 59 -4.03 -5.26 13.43
N VAL A 60 -5.30 -5.47 13.80
CA VAL A 60 -5.71 -5.80 15.17
C VAL A 60 -5.12 -7.14 15.60
N LEU A 61 -5.16 -8.15 14.73
CA LEU A 61 -4.53 -9.46 14.99
C LEU A 61 -3.02 -9.35 15.23
N ASP A 62 -2.32 -8.50 14.47
CA ASP A 62 -0.87 -8.34 14.65
C ASP A 62 -0.52 -7.60 15.94
N LYS A 63 -1.34 -6.62 16.34
CA LYS A 63 -1.10 -5.79 17.53
C LYS A 63 -1.56 -6.43 18.84
N TYR A 64 -2.67 -7.18 18.80
CA TYR A 64 -3.37 -7.63 20.01
C TYR A 64 -3.57 -9.15 20.06
N GLY A 65 -3.32 -9.89 18.98
CA GLY A 65 -3.44 -11.35 18.92
C GLY A 65 -4.83 -11.87 18.59
N GLU A 66 -5.86 -11.05 18.74
CA GLU A 66 -7.27 -11.40 18.48
C GLU A 66 -8.00 -10.24 17.81
N ALA A 67 -9.03 -10.52 17.01
CA ALA A 67 -9.88 -9.53 16.35
C ALA A 67 -11.30 -10.05 16.22
N GLU A 68 -12.29 -9.16 16.28
CA GLU A 68 -13.64 -9.47 15.84
C GLU A 68 -13.66 -9.59 14.30
N ILE A 69 -14.28 -10.65 13.79
CA ILE A 69 -14.24 -11.00 12.37
C ILE A 69 -15.65 -11.17 11.84
N ASP A 70 -16.05 -10.32 10.90
CA ASP A 70 -17.28 -10.48 10.15
C ASP A 70 -17.23 -11.72 9.27
N LYS A 71 -18.34 -12.44 9.12
CA LYS A 71 -18.44 -13.71 8.36
C LYS A 71 -17.98 -13.56 6.90
N ASP A 72 -18.22 -12.41 6.27
CA ASP A 72 -17.88 -12.17 4.86
C ASP A 72 -16.38 -11.95 4.62
N ILE A 73 -15.61 -11.54 5.65
CA ILE A 73 -14.16 -11.40 5.58
C ILE A 73 -13.41 -12.57 6.22
N GLU A 74 -14.10 -13.47 6.93
CA GLU A 74 -13.50 -14.62 7.63
C GLU A 74 -12.51 -15.43 6.76
N PRO A 75 -12.81 -15.76 5.48
CA PRO A 75 -11.87 -16.50 4.65
C PRO A 75 -10.54 -15.79 4.46
N TYR A 76 -10.54 -14.47 4.29
CA TYR A 76 -9.33 -13.67 4.13
C TYR A 76 -8.49 -13.64 5.41
N ILE A 77 -9.15 -13.57 6.57
CA ILE A 77 -8.47 -13.60 7.86
C ILE A 77 -7.90 -14.98 8.14
N LYS A 78 -8.60 -16.06 7.78
CA LYS A 78 -8.08 -17.44 7.84
C LYS A 78 -6.81 -17.57 6.98
N ALA A 79 -6.82 -17.04 5.76
CA ALA A 79 -5.66 -16.99 4.88
C ALA A 79 -4.48 -16.22 5.51
N TYR A 80 -4.76 -15.09 6.16
CA TYR A 80 -3.75 -14.30 6.86
C TYR A 80 -3.14 -15.02 8.05
N ILE A 81 -3.96 -15.67 8.88
CA ILE A 81 -3.50 -16.48 10.01
C ILE A 81 -2.62 -17.64 9.52
N GLN A 82 -2.99 -18.29 8.41
CA GLN A 82 -2.17 -19.34 7.83
C GLN A 82 -0.84 -18.80 7.31
N PHE A 83 -0.82 -17.66 6.63
CA PHE A 83 0.40 -16.97 6.22
C PHE A 83 1.33 -16.69 7.41
N ARG A 84 0.78 -16.17 8.52
CA ARG A 84 1.57 -15.91 9.74
C ARG A 84 2.19 -17.17 10.33
N LYS A 85 1.48 -18.30 10.28
CA LYS A 85 2.00 -19.60 10.75
C LYS A 85 3.10 -20.14 9.85
N ASP A 86 2.92 -20.06 8.53
CA ASP A 86 3.85 -20.65 7.56
C ASP A 86 5.15 -19.85 7.41
N ILE A 87 5.03 -18.53 7.43
CA ILE A 87 6.15 -17.60 7.15
C ILE A 87 6.78 -17.04 8.42
N ALA A 88 6.01 -16.97 9.52
CA ALA A 88 6.44 -16.40 10.80
C ALA A 88 7.11 -15.02 10.64
N PRO A 89 6.44 -14.02 10.03
CA PRO A 89 7.02 -12.71 9.82
C PRO A 89 7.25 -11.98 11.16
N GLU A 90 8.33 -11.19 11.23
CA GLU A 90 8.63 -10.34 12.40
C GLU A 90 8.36 -8.88 12.02
N TRP A 91 7.15 -8.37 12.33
CA TRP A 91 6.76 -7.01 11.99
C TRP A 91 7.42 -5.98 12.90
N THR A 92 8.03 -4.95 12.33
CA THR A 92 8.58 -3.79 13.05
C THR A 92 7.74 -2.53 12.82
N ARG A 93 6.98 -2.49 11.73
CA ARG A 93 5.99 -1.44 11.44
C ARG A 93 4.72 -2.06 10.88
N ILE A 94 3.57 -1.55 11.32
CA ILE A 94 2.23 -1.98 10.90
C ILE A 94 1.43 -0.72 10.64
N GLU A 95 0.81 -0.59 9.45
CA GLU A 95 0.10 0.60 9.00
C GLU A 95 0.95 1.87 9.22
N TYR A 96 2.17 1.82 8.69
CA TYR A 96 3.17 2.86 8.93
C TYR A 96 3.10 3.95 7.87
N ALA A 97 2.55 5.11 8.24
CA ALA A 97 2.53 6.28 7.38
C ALA A 97 3.90 6.97 7.36
N CYS A 98 4.42 7.23 6.18
CA CYS A 98 5.68 7.93 5.98
C CYS A 98 5.67 8.74 4.67
N TYR A 99 6.61 9.66 4.52
CA TYR A 99 6.72 10.52 3.35
C TYR A 99 8.16 10.84 3.01
N VAL A 100 8.35 11.32 1.79
CA VAL A 100 9.56 11.98 1.32
C VAL A 100 9.16 13.28 0.64
N ASP A 101 9.92 14.34 0.89
CA ASP A 101 9.72 15.64 0.25
C ASP A 101 11.09 16.28 0.02
N ASN A 102 11.65 16.05 -1.16
CA ASN A 102 12.92 16.60 -1.62
C ASN A 102 12.85 16.96 -3.11
N ASP A 103 13.95 17.39 -3.69
CA ASP A 103 13.99 17.83 -5.10
C ASP A 103 13.68 16.71 -6.09
N ASP A 104 13.99 15.46 -5.76
CA ASP A 104 13.81 14.29 -6.62
C ASP A 104 12.40 13.71 -6.51
N LEU A 105 11.88 13.61 -5.30
CA LEU A 105 10.63 12.94 -5.01
C LEU A 105 9.84 13.65 -3.91
N THR A 106 8.57 13.93 -4.19
CA THR A 106 7.55 14.30 -3.19
C THR A 106 6.44 13.26 -3.23
N ALA A 107 6.36 12.43 -2.20
CA ALA A 107 5.36 11.35 -2.10
C ALA A 107 5.12 10.93 -0.66
N ALA A 108 3.92 10.44 -0.38
CA ALA A 108 3.57 9.86 0.91
C ALA A 108 2.82 8.53 0.72
N GLY A 109 2.82 7.71 1.75
CA GLY A 109 2.08 6.45 1.75
C GLY A 109 2.05 5.79 3.11
N THR A 110 1.16 4.82 3.25
CA THR A 110 1.08 3.94 4.40
C THR A 110 1.50 2.54 3.99
N LEU A 111 2.55 2.03 4.62
CA LEU A 111 3.02 0.65 4.44
C LEU A 111 2.15 -0.27 5.30
N ASP A 112 1.47 -1.22 4.68
CA ASP A 112 0.64 -2.18 5.43
C ASP A 112 1.49 -2.90 6.47
N ARG A 113 2.61 -3.48 6.03
CA ARG A 113 3.57 -4.18 6.90
C ARG A 113 5.00 -3.94 6.44
N TYR A 114 5.87 -3.72 7.41
CA TYR A 114 7.31 -3.74 7.21
C TYR A 114 7.98 -4.52 8.34
N GLY A 115 8.91 -5.39 7.98
CA GLY A 115 9.66 -6.20 8.93
C GLY A 115 10.41 -7.33 8.26
N LYS A 116 10.85 -8.31 9.06
CA LYS A 116 11.63 -9.43 8.57
C LYS A 116 10.73 -10.52 7.99
N VAL A 117 10.94 -10.86 6.74
CA VAL A 117 10.23 -11.91 6.01
C VAL A 117 11.25 -12.76 5.26
N LYS A 118 11.22 -14.07 5.44
CA LYS A 118 12.20 -15.02 4.84
C LYS A 118 13.66 -14.60 5.02
N GLY A 119 13.97 -13.98 6.16
CA GLY A 119 15.35 -13.59 6.53
C GLY A 119 15.78 -12.19 6.09
N GLY A 120 15.04 -11.50 5.22
CA GLY A 120 15.33 -10.13 4.76
C GLY A 120 14.32 -9.09 5.27
N GLN A 121 14.70 -7.81 5.26
CA GLN A 121 13.78 -6.70 5.55
C GLN A 121 12.88 -6.48 4.33
N ALA A 122 11.57 -6.52 4.53
CA ALA A 122 10.61 -6.48 3.43
C ALA A 122 9.43 -5.54 3.70
N ILE A 123 8.89 -4.98 2.62
CA ILE A 123 7.55 -4.39 2.61
C ILE A 123 6.58 -5.47 2.11
N VAL A 124 5.49 -5.65 2.83
CA VAL A 124 4.41 -6.57 2.45
C VAL A 124 3.11 -5.79 2.34
N ASP A 125 2.52 -5.81 1.16
CA ASP A 125 1.26 -5.15 0.85
C ASP A 125 0.15 -6.21 0.72
N LEU A 126 -0.94 -6.03 1.45
CA LEU A 126 -2.07 -6.95 1.51
C LEU A 126 -3.06 -6.65 0.37
N LYS A 127 -3.48 -7.67 -0.34
CA LYS A 127 -4.50 -7.55 -1.40
C LYS A 127 -5.58 -8.60 -1.25
N THR A 128 -6.85 -8.16 -1.35
CA THR A 128 -8.04 -9.01 -1.31
C THR A 128 -8.79 -9.04 -2.66
N THR A 129 -8.19 -8.45 -3.70
CA THR A 129 -8.76 -8.39 -5.05
C THR A 129 -8.85 -9.77 -5.69
N ALA A 130 -9.79 -9.97 -6.62
CA ALA A 130 -9.91 -11.25 -7.34
C ALA A 130 -8.63 -11.58 -8.14
N THR A 131 -8.00 -10.56 -8.72
CA THR A 131 -6.76 -10.68 -9.50
C THR A 131 -5.74 -9.67 -9.01
N VAL A 132 -4.47 -10.07 -8.94
CA VAL A 132 -3.34 -9.20 -8.64
C VAL A 132 -2.70 -8.72 -9.94
N HIS A 133 -2.78 -7.43 -10.20
CA HIS A 133 -2.12 -6.77 -11.32
C HIS A 133 -0.67 -6.45 -10.94
N LYS A 134 0.25 -7.38 -11.25
CA LYS A 134 1.64 -7.33 -10.78
C LYS A 134 2.39 -6.03 -11.14
N HIS A 135 2.16 -5.47 -12.33
CA HIS A 135 2.79 -4.20 -12.73
C HIS A 135 2.34 -3.03 -11.85
N TYR A 136 1.04 -2.95 -11.55
CA TYR A 136 0.50 -1.92 -10.66
C TYR A 136 1.00 -2.06 -9.23
N VAL A 137 0.86 -3.26 -8.66
CA VAL A 137 1.30 -3.53 -7.28
C VAL A 137 2.82 -3.41 -7.17
N GLY A 138 3.56 -3.81 -8.19
CA GLY A 138 5.01 -3.62 -8.27
C GLY A 138 5.38 -2.14 -8.26
N ALA A 139 4.72 -1.31 -9.07
CA ALA A 139 4.92 0.14 -9.06
C ALA A 139 4.58 0.76 -7.70
N GLN A 140 3.49 0.33 -7.06
CA GLN A 140 3.07 0.79 -5.74
C GLN A 140 4.12 0.46 -4.68
N LEU A 141 4.57 -0.80 -4.62
CA LEU A 141 5.56 -1.25 -3.66
C LEU A 141 6.93 -0.60 -3.87
N ASN A 142 7.34 -0.36 -5.11
CA ASN A 142 8.56 0.39 -5.40
C ASN A 142 8.45 1.87 -5.00
N GLY A 143 7.27 2.49 -5.15
CA GLY A 143 7.01 3.81 -4.59
C GLY A 143 7.13 3.82 -3.06
N TYR A 144 6.55 2.84 -2.38
CA TYR A 144 6.69 2.67 -0.92
C TYR A 144 8.15 2.41 -0.50
N LYS A 145 8.90 1.62 -1.28
CA LYS A 145 10.33 1.39 -1.04
C LYS A 145 11.11 2.69 -1.04
N LEU A 146 10.94 3.54 -2.06
CA LEU A 146 11.63 4.82 -2.14
C LEU A 146 11.35 5.71 -0.92
N ILE A 147 10.08 5.75 -0.48
CA ILE A 147 9.70 6.50 0.71
C ILE A 147 10.31 5.88 1.97
N ALA A 148 10.22 4.56 2.12
CA ALA A 148 10.76 3.83 3.27
C ALA A 148 12.28 4.06 3.43
N GLU A 149 13.02 3.96 2.33
CA GLU A 149 14.47 4.19 2.31
C GLU A 149 14.84 5.63 2.66
N ALA A 150 14.06 6.62 2.19
CA ALA A 150 14.22 8.02 2.57
C ALA A 150 13.98 8.25 4.08
N ASN A 151 13.24 7.36 4.74
CA ASN A 151 13.02 7.35 6.19
C ASN A 151 13.98 6.40 6.96
N GLY A 152 15.07 5.96 6.32
CA GLY A 152 16.11 5.15 6.95
C GLY A 152 15.77 3.66 7.11
N LEU A 153 14.71 3.16 6.46
CA LEU A 153 14.35 1.75 6.46
C LEU A 153 15.07 1.02 5.32
N LYS A 154 15.74 -0.09 5.63
CA LYS A 154 16.36 -0.94 4.62
C LYS A 154 15.29 -1.86 4.01
N VAL A 155 15.24 -1.96 2.68
CA VAL A 155 14.28 -2.83 1.99
C VAL A 155 15.01 -3.79 1.06
N ASP A 156 15.03 -5.07 1.44
CA ASP A 156 15.69 -6.15 0.68
C ASP A 156 14.72 -6.87 -0.27
N ALA A 157 13.39 -6.85 0.04
CA ALA A 157 12.38 -7.52 -0.76
C ALA A 157 11.02 -6.82 -0.73
N LEU A 158 10.22 -7.04 -1.77
CA LEU A 158 8.86 -6.53 -1.93
C LEU A 158 7.89 -7.68 -2.14
N TYR A 159 6.88 -7.79 -1.30
CA TYR A 159 5.88 -8.85 -1.39
C TYR A 159 4.46 -8.30 -1.49
N CYS A 160 3.67 -8.88 -2.40
CA CYS A 160 2.23 -8.78 -2.37
C CYS A 160 1.67 -10.02 -1.68
N LEU A 161 1.00 -9.85 -0.55
CA LEU A 161 0.27 -10.91 0.13
C LEU A 161 -1.17 -10.93 -0.39
N HIS A 162 -1.44 -11.81 -1.34
CA HIS A 162 -2.76 -12.01 -1.91
C HIS A 162 -3.57 -12.95 -1.04
N LEU A 163 -4.51 -12.41 -0.28
CA LEU A 163 -5.50 -13.15 0.52
C LEU A 163 -6.72 -13.47 -0.37
N ARG A 164 -7.17 -14.70 -0.39
CA ARG A 164 -8.20 -15.18 -1.29
C ARG A 164 -9.50 -15.53 -0.57
N LYS A 165 -10.59 -15.42 -1.31
CA LYS A 165 -11.95 -15.76 -0.84
C LYS A 165 -12.12 -17.24 -0.47
N ASP A 166 -11.27 -18.13 -0.95
CA ASP A 166 -11.25 -19.56 -0.63
C ASP A 166 -10.51 -19.90 0.68
N GLY A 167 -10.03 -18.89 1.40
CA GLY A 167 -9.30 -19.06 2.65
C GLY A 167 -7.82 -19.41 2.46
N THR A 168 -7.30 -19.32 1.23
CA THR A 168 -5.89 -19.53 0.91
C THR A 168 -5.17 -18.22 0.67
N TYR A 169 -3.84 -18.23 0.74
CA TYR A 169 -3.01 -17.06 0.40
C TYR A 169 -1.98 -17.38 -0.66
N LYS A 170 -1.45 -16.33 -1.28
CA LYS A 170 -0.25 -16.40 -2.11
C LYS A 170 0.67 -15.23 -1.77
N LEU A 171 1.89 -15.54 -1.34
CA LEU A 171 2.95 -14.56 -1.17
C LEU A 171 3.71 -14.41 -2.49
N ILE A 172 3.53 -13.27 -3.16
CA ILE A 172 4.09 -12.98 -4.47
C ILE A 172 5.25 -12.02 -4.29
N GLU A 173 6.45 -12.47 -4.61
CA GLU A 173 7.61 -11.59 -4.66
C GLU A 173 7.57 -10.76 -5.94
N LEU A 174 7.86 -9.47 -5.80
CA LEU A 174 7.86 -8.50 -6.89
C LEU A 174 9.27 -7.92 -7.06
N PRO A 175 9.67 -7.60 -8.30
CA PRO A 175 11.00 -7.07 -8.55
C PRO A 175 11.19 -5.69 -7.91
N ILE A 176 12.38 -5.42 -7.44
CA ILE A 176 12.84 -4.09 -7.09
C ILE A 176 13.21 -3.37 -8.39
N ASP A 177 12.23 -2.65 -8.94
CA ASP A 177 12.35 -1.88 -10.18
C ASP A 177 11.36 -0.71 -10.14
N ASP A 178 11.88 0.48 -9.89
CA ASP A 178 11.09 1.70 -9.72
C ASP A 178 10.73 2.41 -11.04
N THR A 179 11.07 1.82 -12.19
CA THR A 179 10.90 2.43 -13.52
C THR A 179 9.45 2.88 -13.76
N ILE A 180 8.47 1.99 -13.50
CA ILE A 180 7.04 2.31 -13.73
C ILE A 180 6.59 3.42 -12.76
N PHE A 181 6.98 3.34 -11.48
CA PHE A 181 6.63 4.36 -10.50
C PHE A 181 7.19 5.74 -10.91
N LYS A 182 8.46 5.81 -11.27
CA LYS A 182 9.12 7.05 -11.72
C LYS A 182 8.47 7.64 -12.97
N ALA A 183 8.08 6.81 -13.93
CA ALA A 183 7.35 7.25 -15.11
C ALA A 183 5.98 7.86 -14.73
N CYS A 184 5.22 7.20 -13.86
CA CYS A 184 3.95 7.72 -13.36
C CYS A 184 4.13 9.02 -12.55
N TYR A 185 5.19 9.12 -11.76
CA TYR A 185 5.51 10.34 -11.02
C TYR A 185 5.84 11.51 -11.95
N ALA A 186 6.61 11.28 -13.01
CA ALA A 186 6.88 12.31 -14.01
C ALA A 186 5.59 12.81 -14.70
N ILE A 187 4.69 11.90 -15.05
CA ILE A 187 3.37 12.25 -15.59
C ILE A 187 2.55 13.05 -14.57
N HIS A 188 2.49 12.61 -13.33
CA HIS A 188 1.77 13.29 -12.23
C HIS A 188 2.26 14.74 -12.07
N LYS A 189 3.58 15.00 -12.05
CA LYS A 189 4.16 16.35 -11.97
C LYS A 189 3.73 17.25 -13.13
N ILE A 190 3.54 16.72 -14.33
CA ILE A 190 3.08 17.50 -15.50
C ILE A 190 1.64 17.98 -15.28
N PHE A 191 0.78 17.12 -14.75
CA PHE A 191 -0.63 17.46 -14.49
C PHE A 191 -0.78 18.43 -13.32
N GLU A 192 -0.06 18.25 -12.21
CA GLU A 192 -0.05 19.21 -11.10
C GLU A 192 0.32 20.64 -11.54
N LYS A 193 1.37 20.78 -12.37
CA LYS A 193 1.79 22.07 -12.89
C LYS A 193 0.71 22.77 -13.72
N LYS A 194 -0.12 22.00 -14.44
CA LYS A 194 -1.24 22.53 -15.24
C LYS A 194 -2.40 23.03 -14.36
N GLU A 195 -2.69 22.32 -13.27
CA GLU A 195 -3.75 22.74 -12.34
C GLU A 195 -3.38 23.97 -11.54
N ARG A 196 -2.11 24.11 -11.11
CA ARG A 196 -1.60 25.32 -10.42
C ARG A 196 -1.60 26.58 -11.30
N LYS A 197 -1.52 26.44 -12.63
CA LYS A 197 -1.58 27.58 -13.58
C LYS A 197 -2.99 28.03 -13.92
N LYS A 198 -4.02 27.27 -13.51
CA LYS A 198 -5.44 27.59 -13.74
C LYS A 198 -6.12 28.25 -12.53
N LYS A 199 -5.44 28.29 -11.39
CA LYS A 199 -5.80 29.04 -10.19
C LYS A 199 -5.02 30.36 -10.12
#